data_228ff361adcd85dd41579097b2950315
#
_entry.id   228ff361adcd85dd41579097b2950315
#
_cell.length_a   1.000
_cell.length_b   1.000
_cell.length_c   1.000
_cell.angle_alpha   90.00
_cell.angle_beta   90.00
_cell.angle_gamma   90.00
#
_symmetry.space_group_name_H-M   'P 1'
#
loop_
_entity.id
_entity.type
_entity.pdbx_description
1 polymer ?
#
loop_
_entity_poly.entity_id
_entity_poly.type
_entity_poly.pdbx_seq_one_letter_code
_entity_poly.pdbx_strand_id
1 'polypeptide(L)'
;YARATTSQKCVRAGGKHNDLENVGFTARHHTFFEMLGNFSFGDYFKAESCAWGFELVTEVWGIDPGRLWVTVFETDDEAIGIWRDIGIPAERIVRRGKADNYWGAPGLGGPCSEIFVDRGPAYGAEGGPEADEDRHMEIWNHVFIQDEVDASGRIVAELPAKNIDTGSGLEHVACVLQDV
;
A
#
# COMPACT_ATOMS: atom_id res chain seq x y z
N TYR A 1 -15.04 -13.60 12.24
CA TYR A 1 -15.26 -12.25 11.67
C TYR A 1 -15.07 -12.33 10.16
N ALA A 2 -15.95 -11.66 9.39
CA ALA A 2 -15.79 -11.50 7.96
C ALA A 2 -14.98 -10.24 7.61
N ARG A 3 -15.06 -9.21 8.49
CA ARG A 3 -14.37 -7.92 8.34
C ARG A 3 -13.81 -7.44 9.67
N ALA A 4 -12.71 -6.70 9.60
CA ALA A 4 -12.15 -6.00 10.76
C ALA A 4 -11.51 -4.68 10.32
N THR A 5 -11.42 -3.74 11.26
CA THR A 5 -10.58 -2.55 11.18
C THR A 5 -9.75 -2.43 12.44
N THR A 6 -8.55 -1.91 12.32
CA THR A 6 -7.64 -1.75 13.46
C THR A 6 -6.93 -0.41 13.41
N SER A 7 -6.56 0.05 14.60
CA SER A 7 -5.48 1.00 14.83
C SER A 7 -4.57 0.35 15.86
N GLN A 8 -3.31 0.10 15.50
CA GLN A 8 -2.41 -0.67 16.34
C GLN A 8 -1.00 -0.09 16.37
N LYS A 9 -0.39 -0.14 17.55
CA LYS A 9 1.02 0.23 17.72
C LYS A 9 1.90 -0.90 17.18
N CYS A 10 2.81 -0.54 16.26
CA CYS A 10 3.69 -1.47 15.57
C CYS A 10 5.15 -1.15 15.84
N VAL A 11 5.98 -2.19 15.88
CA VAL A 11 7.44 -2.09 15.95
C VAL A 11 8.04 -2.80 14.75
N ARG A 12 8.91 -2.10 13.99
CA ARG A 12 9.68 -2.65 12.88
C ARG A 12 11.19 -2.47 13.15
N ALA A 13 11.72 -3.28 14.06
CA ALA A 13 13.12 -3.22 14.49
C ALA A 13 13.86 -4.56 14.31
N GLY A 14 13.37 -5.39 13.37
CA GLY A 14 13.95 -6.70 13.05
C GLY A 14 13.01 -7.55 12.21
N GLY A 15 13.47 -8.73 11.77
CA GLY A 15 12.69 -9.67 10.96
C GLY A 15 12.62 -9.27 9.48
N LYS A 16 11.52 -9.64 8.81
CA LYS A 16 11.33 -9.44 7.37
C LYS A 16 11.16 -7.96 6.99
N HIS A 17 10.50 -7.19 7.85
CA HIS A 17 10.27 -5.76 7.68
C HIS A 17 11.06 -4.99 8.74
N ASN A 18 12.36 -4.82 8.49
CA ASN A 18 13.27 -4.13 9.40
C ASN A 18 13.55 -2.72 8.89
N ASP A 19 13.00 -1.71 9.56
CA ASP A 19 13.25 -0.30 9.23
C ASP A 19 14.42 0.30 9.99
N LEU A 20 15.04 -0.47 10.90
CA LEU A 20 16.06 0.03 11.84
C LEU A 20 17.25 0.71 11.14
N GLU A 21 17.69 0.17 10.00
CA GLU A 21 18.82 0.72 9.25
C GLU A 21 18.46 2.00 8.48
N ASN A 22 17.18 2.26 8.26
CA ASN A 22 16.67 3.41 7.52
C ASN A 22 16.23 4.57 8.42
N VAL A 23 15.94 4.29 9.71
CA VAL A 23 15.53 5.32 10.68
C VAL A 23 16.66 6.32 10.91
N GLY A 24 16.34 7.60 10.73
CA GLY A 24 17.30 8.70 10.81
C GLY A 24 18.08 8.98 9.53
N PHE A 25 17.95 8.14 8.49
CA PHE A 25 18.53 8.35 7.16
C PHE A 25 17.49 8.76 6.13
N THR A 26 16.25 8.35 6.32
CA THR A 26 15.10 8.74 5.49
C THR A 26 14.09 9.52 6.34
N ALA A 27 13.27 10.33 5.70
CA ALA A 27 12.24 11.11 6.39
C ALA A 27 10.98 10.27 6.75
N ARG A 28 10.85 9.03 6.22
CA ARG A 28 9.61 8.25 6.28
C ARG A 28 9.69 6.94 7.05
N HIS A 29 10.86 6.46 7.46
CA HIS A 29 11.00 5.20 8.19
C HIS A 29 10.97 5.40 9.70
N HIS A 30 10.12 4.63 10.37
CA HIS A 30 9.96 4.62 11.83
C HIS A 30 10.11 3.20 12.36
N THR A 31 10.79 3.03 13.50
CA THR A 31 10.81 1.73 14.20
C THR A 31 9.56 1.48 15.01
N PHE A 32 8.91 2.55 15.48
CA PHE A 32 7.64 2.53 16.20
C PHE A 32 6.67 3.52 15.57
N PHE A 33 5.47 3.06 15.25
CA PHE A 33 4.43 3.86 14.59
C PHE A 33 3.06 3.23 14.83
N GLU A 34 2.00 3.97 14.51
CA GLU A 34 0.64 3.44 14.52
C GLU A 34 0.22 3.06 13.09
N MET A 35 -0.29 1.83 12.94
CA MET A 35 -0.81 1.32 11.68
C MET A 35 -2.31 1.26 11.72
N LEU A 36 -2.95 1.97 10.80
CA LEU A 36 -4.37 1.83 10.50
C LEU A 36 -4.53 0.69 9.48
N GLY A 37 -5.58 -0.11 9.62
CA GLY A 37 -5.81 -1.21 8.69
C GLY A 37 -7.27 -1.60 8.57
N ASN A 38 -7.61 -2.17 7.42
CA ASN A 38 -8.87 -2.83 7.15
C ASN A 38 -8.61 -4.22 6.55
N PHE A 39 -9.44 -5.17 6.96
CA PHE A 39 -9.22 -6.59 6.67
C PHE A 39 -10.49 -7.24 6.18
N SER A 40 -10.35 -8.14 5.20
CA SER A 40 -11.41 -9.01 4.71
C SER A 40 -11.00 -10.47 4.84
N PHE A 41 -11.87 -11.28 5.40
CA PHE A 41 -11.67 -12.70 5.56
C PHE A 41 -12.70 -13.44 4.68
N GLY A 42 -12.42 -13.50 3.36
CA GLY A 42 -13.29 -14.13 2.37
C GLY A 42 -14.59 -13.35 2.07
N ASP A 43 -14.59 -12.03 2.26
CA ASP A 43 -15.79 -11.20 2.07
C ASP A 43 -15.61 -10.24 0.87
N TYR A 44 -15.03 -9.05 1.04
CA TYR A 44 -14.69 -8.16 -0.07
C TYR A 44 -13.26 -8.40 -0.56
N PHE A 45 -12.96 -7.91 -1.78
CA PHE A 45 -11.64 -8.10 -2.36
C PHE A 45 -11.10 -6.81 -3.04
N LYS A 46 -10.33 -6.92 -4.12
CA LYS A 46 -9.60 -5.80 -4.75
C LYS A 46 -10.48 -4.59 -5.08
N ALA A 47 -11.60 -4.81 -5.75
CA ALA A 47 -12.43 -3.72 -6.25
C ALA A 47 -12.97 -2.84 -5.13
N GLU A 48 -13.55 -3.45 -4.10
CA GLU A 48 -14.07 -2.73 -2.95
C GLU A 48 -12.94 -2.12 -2.11
N SER A 49 -11.82 -2.85 -1.91
CA SER A 49 -10.68 -2.35 -1.14
C SER A 49 -10.09 -1.09 -1.76
N CYS A 50 -9.85 -1.09 -3.08
CA CYS A 50 -9.34 0.07 -3.80
C CYS A 50 -10.34 1.23 -3.81
N ALA A 51 -11.63 0.94 -4.06
CA ALA A 51 -12.66 1.99 -4.09
C ALA A 51 -12.82 2.68 -2.74
N TRP A 52 -12.89 1.92 -1.65
CA TRP A 52 -13.00 2.49 -0.30
C TRP A 52 -11.72 3.21 0.14
N GLY A 53 -10.55 2.70 -0.25
CA GLY A 53 -9.28 3.39 -0.03
C GLY A 53 -9.26 4.74 -0.73
N PHE A 54 -9.65 4.79 -1.99
CA PHE A 54 -9.74 6.04 -2.76
C PHE A 54 -10.76 7.00 -2.16
N GLU A 55 -11.97 6.54 -1.81
CA GLU A 55 -13.01 7.35 -1.16
C GLU A 55 -12.50 7.96 0.15
N LEU A 56 -11.88 7.15 1.03
CA LEU A 56 -11.36 7.63 2.30
C LEU A 56 -10.27 8.69 2.10
N VAL A 57 -9.35 8.46 1.17
CA VAL A 57 -8.25 9.40 0.90
C VAL A 57 -8.75 10.71 0.31
N THR A 58 -9.68 10.66 -0.65
CA THR A 58 -10.10 11.86 -1.39
C THR A 58 -11.28 12.59 -0.76
N GLU A 59 -12.29 11.85 -0.26
CA GLU A 59 -13.52 12.48 0.22
C GLU A 59 -13.50 12.73 1.73
N VAL A 60 -12.88 11.85 2.51
CA VAL A 60 -12.84 11.99 3.97
C VAL A 60 -11.61 12.76 4.43
N TRP A 61 -10.42 12.41 3.93
CA TRP A 61 -9.19 13.14 4.25
C TRP A 61 -9.01 14.38 3.40
N GLY A 62 -9.72 14.51 2.28
CA GLY A 62 -9.71 15.70 1.42
C GLY A 62 -8.42 15.86 0.60
N ILE A 63 -7.69 14.80 0.36
CA ILE A 63 -6.49 14.83 -0.48
C ILE A 63 -6.94 14.91 -1.95
N ASP A 64 -6.41 15.91 -2.68
CA ASP A 64 -6.70 16.10 -4.11
C ASP A 64 -6.33 14.83 -4.90
N PRO A 65 -7.28 14.18 -5.61
CA PRO A 65 -6.99 13.02 -6.44
C PRO A 65 -5.94 13.29 -7.51
N GLY A 66 -5.76 14.55 -7.93
CA GLY A 66 -4.69 14.98 -8.82
C GLY A 66 -3.28 14.81 -8.24
N ARG A 67 -3.13 14.59 -6.94
CA ARG A 67 -1.85 14.32 -6.27
C ARG A 67 -1.57 12.83 -6.08
N LEU A 68 -2.54 11.95 -6.41
CA LEU A 68 -2.41 10.51 -6.13
C LEU A 68 -1.65 9.80 -7.25
N TRP A 69 -0.80 8.88 -6.82
CA TRP A 69 -0.15 7.86 -7.61
C TRP A 69 -0.44 6.50 -6.98
N VAL A 70 -0.46 5.46 -7.78
CA VAL A 70 -0.57 4.10 -7.26
C VAL A 70 0.49 3.20 -7.85
N THR A 71 0.99 2.28 -7.04
CA THR A 71 1.81 1.18 -7.53
C THR A 71 0.99 -0.10 -7.56
N VAL A 72 1.33 -1.00 -8.46
CA VAL A 72 0.70 -2.32 -8.58
C VAL A 72 1.76 -3.37 -8.88
N PHE A 73 1.51 -4.60 -8.49
CA PHE A 73 2.38 -5.71 -8.90
C PHE A 73 2.39 -5.84 -10.43
N GLU A 74 3.56 -6.05 -11.01
CA GLU A 74 3.83 -5.96 -12.46
C GLU A 74 2.91 -6.80 -13.34
N THR A 75 2.37 -7.92 -12.83
CA THR A 75 1.45 -8.81 -13.56
C THR A 75 -0.01 -8.70 -13.12
N ASP A 76 -0.34 -7.79 -12.20
CA ASP A 76 -1.72 -7.61 -11.70
C ASP A 76 -2.52 -6.63 -12.59
N ASP A 77 -2.89 -7.10 -13.79
CA ASP A 77 -3.70 -6.32 -14.72
C ASP A 77 -5.11 -6.04 -14.21
N GLU A 78 -5.64 -6.89 -13.30
CA GLU A 78 -6.93 -6.67 -12.64
C GLU A 78 -6.89 -5.41 -11.77
N ALA A 79 -5.86 -5.26 -10.93
CA ALA A 79 -5.70 -4.06 -10.09
C ALA A 79 -5.53 -2.79 -10.93
N ILE A 80 -4.80 -2.86 -12.06
CA ILE A 80 -4.68 -1.73 -12.99
C ILE A 80 -6.04 -1.33 -13.56
N GLY A 81 -6.85 -2.31 -13.99
CA GLY A 81 -8.20 -2.06 -14.48
C GLY A 81 -9.06 -1.35 -13.43
N ILE A 82 -9.04 -1.87 -12.20
CA ILE A 82 -9.79 -1.30 -11.06
C ILE A 82 -9.38 0.16 -10.80
N TRP A 83 -8.08 0.47 -10.71
CA TRP A 83 -7.62 1.84 -10.47
C TRP A 83 -7.99 2.81 -11.58
N ARG A 84 -7.95 2.35 -12.85
CA ARG A 84 -8.39 3.17 -13.99
C ARG A 84 -9.89 3.44 -13.95
N ASP A 85 -10.69 2.44 -13.59
CA ASP A 85 -12.15 2.59 -13.47
C ASP A 85 -12.54 3.52 -12.30
N ILE A 86 -11.76 3.55 -11.23
CA ILE A 86 -11.88 4.49 -10.11
C ILE A 86 -11.55 5.93 -10.54
N GLY A 87 -10.65 6.12 -11.53
CA GLY A 87 -10.30 7.41 -12.08
C GLY A 87 -8.82 7.81 -11.94
N ILE A 88 -7.95 6.89 -11.53
CA ILE A 88 -6.50 7.14 -11.55
C ILE A 88 -6.01 7.11 -13.02
N PRO A 89 -5.36 8.17 -13.51
CA PRO A 89 -4.81 8.20 -14.87
C PRO A 89 -3.75 7.12 -15.09
N ALA A 90 -3.71 6.55 -16.28
CA ALA A 90 -2.80 5.43 -16.60
C ALA A 90 -1.32 5.76 -16.35
N GLU A 91 -0.91 6.99 -16.59
CA GLU A 91 0.45 7.51 -16.36
C GLU A 91 0.82 7.65 -14.87
N ARG A 92 -0.15 7.50 -13.99
CA ARG A 92 0.05 7.51 -12.52
C ARG A 92 -0.12 6.12 -11.88
N ILE A 93 -0.23 5.07 -12.69
CA ILE A 93 -0.25 3.68 -12.26
C ILE A 93 1.09 3.06 -12.62
N VAL A 94 1.91 2.80 -11.60
CA VAL A 94 3.28 2.31 -11.75
C VAL A 94 3.34 0.82 -11.47
N ARG A 95 3.95 0.04 -12.36
CA ARG A 95 4.18 -1.38 -12.17
C ARG A 95 5.49 -1.61 -11.42
N ARG A 96 5.45 -2.36 -10.33
CA ARG A 96 6.63 -2.75 -9.55
C ARG A 96 6.76 -4.27 -9.45
N GLY A 97 7.97 -4.72 -9.28
CA GLY A 97 8.28 -6.14 -9.17
C GLY A 97 7.95 -6.75 -7.81
N LYS A 98 8.32 -8.03 -7.66
CA LYS A 98 8.02 -8.81 -6.46
C LYS A 98 8.70 -8.29 -5.19
N ALA A 99 9.79 -7.55 -5.32
CA ALA A 99 10.50 -6.98 -4.18
C ALA A 99 9.66 -5.93 -3.45
N ASP A 100 8.90 -5.16 -4.21
CA ASP A 100 8.13 -4.01 -3.71
C ASP A 100 6.63 -4.35 -3.57
N ASN A 101 6.00 -4.82 -4.64
CA ASN A 101 4.54 -5.00 -4.71
C ASN A 101 4.07 -6.46 -4.60
N TYR A 102 4.75 -7.28 -3.81
CA TYR A 102 4.28 -8.62 -3.45
C TYR A 102 4.60 -8.94 -2.00
N TRP A 103 3.58 -9.20 -1.22
CA TRP A 103 3.74 -9.66 0.15
C TRP A 103 3.51 -11.18 0.24
N GLY A 104 4.29 -11.88 1.08
CA GLY A 104 4.09 -13.30 1.30
C GLY A 104 4.81 -13.81 2.55
N ALA A 105 4.15 -14.74 3.22
CA ALA A 105 4.68 -15.54 4.31
C ALA A 105 4.37 -17.02 4.01
N PRO A 106 5.06 -17.97 4.64
CA PRO A 106 4.71 -19.37 4.46
C PRO A 106 3.21 -19.64 4.72
N GLY A 107 2.52 -20.17 3.72
CA GLY A 107 1.09 -20.46 3.73
C GLY A 107 0.22 -19.46 3.00
N LEU A 108 0.59 -18.18 2.91
CA LEU A 108 -0.25 -17.18 2.26
C LEU A 108 0.55 -16.00 1.71
N GLY A 109 0.02 -15.37 0.66
CA GLY A 109 0.60 -14.19 0.05
C GLY A 109 -0.27 -13.61 -1.05
N GLY A 110 0.22 -12.56 -1.70
CA GLY A 110 -0.45 -11.98 -2.85
C GLY A 110 0.17 -10.67 -3.31
N PRO A 111 -0.26 -10.19 -4.48
CA PRO A 111 0.17 -8.90 -5.00
C PRO A 111 -0.28 -7.76 -4.08
N CYS A 112 0.49 -6.67 -4.11
CA CYS A 112 0.20 -5.45 -3.38
C CYS A 112 -0.12 -4.31 -4.35
N SER A 113 -0.88 -3.35 -3.84
CA SER A 113 -1.08 -2.04 -4.46
C SER A 113 -0.96 -0.97 -3.40
N GLU A 114 -0.16 0.05 -3.69
CA GLU A 114 0.12 1.12 -2.72
C GLU A 114 -0.41 2.44 -3.24
N ILE A 115 -0.86 3.31 -2.34
CA ILE A 115 -1.28 4.68 -2.64
C ILE A 115 -0.18 5.63 -2.16
N PHE A 116 0.28 6.48 -3.08
CA PHE A 116 1.25 7.55 -2.82
C PHE A 116 0.62 8.91 -3.02
N VAL A 117 1.10 9.89 -2.27
CA VAL A 117 0.71 11.30 -2.41
C VAL A 117 1.92 12.12 -2.86
N ASP A 118 1.78 12.85 -3.97
CA ASP A 118 2.73 13.88 -4.37
C ASP A 118 2.66 15.08 -3.40
N ARG A 119 3.72 15.28 -2.64
CA ARG A 119 3.87 16.37 -1.66
C ARG A 119 4.25 17.69 -2.31
N GLY A 120 4.58 17.67 -3.60
CA GLY A 120 4.93 18.84 -4.35
C GLY A 120 6.45 19.10 -4.49
N PRO A 121 6.82 20.12 -5.28
CA PRO A 121 8.22 20.34 -5.70
C PRO A 121 9.18 20.73 -4.57
N ALA A 122 8.68 21.13 -3.42
CA ALA A 122 9.52 21.42 -2.25
C ALA A 122 10.17 20.15 -1.65
N TYR A 123 9.61 18.97 -1.95
CA TYR A 123 10.02 17.71 -1.37
C TYR A 123 10.86 16.82 -2.30
N GLY A 124 10.99 17.18 -3.58
CA GLY A 124 11.83 16.39 -4.50
C GLY A 124 11.45 16.50 -5.97
N ALA A 125 11.96 15.55 -6.77
CA ALA A 125 11.77 15.52 -8.20
C ALA A 125 10.36 15.07 -8.62
N GLU A 126 9.86 15.59 -9.73
CA GLU A 126 8.63 15.14 -10.37
C GLU A 126 8.83 13.81 -11.11
N GLY A 127 7.80 13.00 -11.25
CA GLY A 127 7.85 11.76 -12.05
C GLY A 127 7.34 10.52 -11.32
N GLY A 128 6.64 10.69 -10.21
CA GLY A 128 6.04 9.61 -9.45
C GLY A 128 7.01 8.93 -8.47
N PRO A 129 6.56 7.87 -7.79
CA PRO A 129 7.36 7.19 -6.75
C PRO A 129 8.65 6.56 -7.28
N GLU A 130 8.75 6.27 -8.58
CA GLU A 130 10.00 5.78 -9.19
C GLU A 130 11.08 6.86 -9.31
N ALA A 131 10.68 8.13 -9.39
CA ALA A 131 11.61 9.24 -9.52
C ALA A 131 12.10 9.71 -8.15
N ASP A 132 11.21 9.81 -7.17
CA ASP A 132 11.54 10.34 -5.84
C ASP A 132 10.47 9.97 -4.80
N GLU A 133 10.81 9.07 -3.88
CA GLU A 133 9.91 8.64 -2.81
C GLU A 133 9.85 9.61 -1.63
N ASP A 134 10.76 10.59 -1.52
CA ASP A 134 10.63 11.65 -0.51
C ASP A 134 9.55 12.66 -0.92
N ARG A 135 9.39 12.91 -2.23
CA ARG A 135 8.28 13.69 -2.76
C ARG A 135 6.98 12.89 -2.84
N HIS A 136 7.04 11.63 -3.26
CA HIS A 136 5.87 10.77 -3.40
C HIS A 136 5.80 9.83 -2.20
N MET A 137 5.11 10.27 -1.16
CA MET A 137 5.02 9.52 0.10
C MET A 137 3.95 8.44 0.03
N GLU A 138 4.34 7.20 0.30
CA GLU A 138 3.41 6.10 0.51
C GLU A 138 2.57 6.37 1.77
N ILE A 139 1.24 6.31 1.61
CA ILE A 139 0.30 6.47 2.71
C ILE A 139 -0.52 5.22 2.99
N TRP A 140 -0.61 4.28 2.06
CA TRP A 140 -1.42 3.07 2.23
C TRP A 140 -0.93 1.93 1.35
N ASN A 141 -0.86 0.72 1.91
CA ASN A 141 -0.57 -0.50 1.19
C ASN A 141 -1.78 -1.46 1.28
N HIS A 142 -2.28 -1.91 0.14
CA HIS A 142 -3.33 -2.92 0.00
C HIS A 142 -2.69 -4.25 -0.40
N VAL A 143 -2.81 -5.27 0.44
CA VAL A 143 -2.33 -6.63 0.13
C VAL A 143 -3.52 -7.50 -0.27
N PHE A 144 -3.48 -8.02 -1.49
CA PHE A 144 -4.51 -8.89 -2.06
C PHE A 144 -4.13 -10.36 -1.82
N ILE A 145 -4.44 -10.88 -0.65
CA ILE A 145 -4.05 -12.23 -0.24
C ILE A 145 -4.88 -13.26 -0.99
N GLN A 146 -4.28 -13.85 -2.01
CA GLN A 146 -4.92 -14.78 -2.95
C GLN A 146 -4.10 -16.04 -3.23
N ASP A 147 -2.82 -16.05 -2.85
CA ASP A 147 -1.87 -17.10 -3.20
C ASP A 147 -1.47 -17.95 -1.99
N GLU A 148 -1.36 -19.27 -2.19
CA GLU A 148 -0.65 -20.14 -1.27
C GLU A 148 0.85 -20.12 -1.62
N VAL A 149 1.69 -19.80 -0.61
CA VAL A 149 3.13 -19.59 -0.79
C VAL A 149 3.90 -20.60 0.06
N ASP A 150 4.86 -21.31 -0.53
CA ASP A 150 5.72 -22.24 0.20
C ASP A 150 6.81 -21.53 1.02
N ALA A 151 7.57 -22.30 1.81
CA ALA A 151 8.64 -21.76 2.64
C ALA A 151 9.79 -21.09 1.85
N SER A 152 9.87 -21.32 0.54
CA SER A 152 10.85 -20.68 -0.35
C SER A 152 10.34 -19.37 -0.98
N GLY A 153 9.08 -18.98 -0.70
CA GLY A 153 8.43 -17.81 -1.29
C GLY A 153 7.86 -18.05 -2.69
N ARG A 154 7.71 -19.32 -3.10
CA ARG A 154 7.12 -19.68 -4.39
C ARG A 154 5.62 -19.87 -4.25
N ILE A 155 4.85 -19.33 -5.20
CA ILE A 155 3.41 -19.55 -5.31
C ILE A 155 3.19 -21.01 -5.74
N VAL A 156 2.41 -21.77 -4.98
CA VAL A 156 2.12 -23.18 -5.23
C VAL A 156 0.67 -23.43 -5.61
N ALA A 157 -0.27 -22.59 -5.20
CA ALA A 157 -1.69 -22.66 -5.53
C ALA A 157 -2.37 -21.30 -5.31
N GLU A 158 -3.61 -21.16 -5.77
CA GLU A 158 -4.52 -20.10 -5.31
C GLU A 158 -5.18 -20.50 -4.00
N LEU A 159 -5.40 -19.54 -3.11
CA LEU A 159 -6.17 -19.77 -1.88
C LEU A 159 -7.66 -20.01 -2.20
N PRO A 160 -8.33 -20.90 -1.47
CA PRO A 160 -9.76 -21.17 -1.67
C PRO A 160 -10.67 -19.99 -1.33
N ALA A 161 -10.19 -19.05 -0.53
CA ALA A 161 -10.85 -17.78 -0.22
C ALA A 161 -9.84 -16.64 -0.34
N LYS A 162 -10.24 -15.57 -1.01
CA LYS A 162 -9.45 -14.36 -1.17
C LYS A 162 -9.67 -13.43 0.01
N ASN A 163 -8.61 -12.80 0.48
CA ASN A 163 -8.64 -11.95 1.67
C ASN A 163 -7.97 -10.61 1.38
N ILE A 164 -8.28 -9.62 2.21
CA ILE A 164 -7.62 -8.31 2.18
C ILE A 164 -6.91 -8.09 3.51
N ASP A 165 -5.66 -7.63 3.40
CA ASP A 165 -4.87 -7.06 4.47
C ASP A 165 -4.40 -5.68 4.02
N THR A 166 -4.57 -4.65 4.84
CA THR A 166 -4.07 -3.32 4.51
C THR A 166 -3.33 -2.69 5.67
N GLY A 167 -2.38 -1.82 5.34
CA GLY A 167 -1.67 -1.01 6.31
C GLY A 167 -1.49 0.42 5.83
N SER A 168 -1.88 1.37 6.68
CA SER A 168 -1.66 2.81 6.48
C SER A 168 -0.96 3.38 7.71
N GLY A 169 0.20 4.01 7.52
CA GLY A 169 0.93 4.68 8.61
C GLY A 169 0.19 5.94 9.06
N LEU A 170 -0.29 5.98 10.30
CA LEU A 170 -0.98 7.16 10.83
C LEU A 170 -0.10 8.40 10.75
N GLU A 171 1.20 8.27 11.05
CA GLU A 171 2.16 9.36 11.03
C GLU A 171 2.38 9.89 9.61
N HIS A 172 2.44 9.02 8.60
CA HIS A 172 2.55 9.43 7.19
C HIS A 172 1.31 10.23 6.73
N VAL A 173 0.12 9.73 7.08
CA VAL A 173 -1.13 10.44 6.76
C VAL A 173 -1.17 11.79 7.47
N ALA A 174 -0.81 11.84 8.76
CA ALA A 174 -0.77 13.09 9.53
C ALA A 174 0.24 14.09 8.95
N CYS A 175 1.40 13.62 8.53
CA CYS A 175 2.44 14.43 7.86
C CYS A 175 1.90 15.06 6.57
N VAL A 176 1.26 14.26 5.71
CA VAL A 176 0.68 14.75 4.45
C VAL A 176 -0.44 15.76 4.70
N LEU A 177 -1.32 15.51 5.67
CA LEU A 177 -2.46 16.39 5.97
C LEU A 177 -2.04 17.71 6.64
N GLN A 178 -0.91 17.73 7.32
CA GLN A 178 -0.37 18.91 8.00
C GLN A 178 0.69 19.66 7.17
N ASP A 179 1.07 19.10 6.03
CA ASP A 179 2.11 19.62 5.13
C ASP A 179 3.46 19.87 5.84
N VAL A 180 3.94 18.85 6.57
CA VAL A 180 5.19 18.88 7.35
C VAL A 180 6.12 17.72 7.00
#